data_14f16299c34a2ec2fe9968ca21b4a89b
#
_entry.id   14f16299c34a2ec2fe9968ca21b4a89b
#
_cell.length_a   1.000
_cell.length_b   1.000
_cell.length_c   1.000
_cell.angle_alpha   90.00
_cell.angle_beta   90.00
_cell.angle_gamma   90.00
#
_symmetry.space_group_name_H-M   'P 1'
#
loop_
_entity.id
_entity.type
_entity.pdbx_description
1 polymer ?
#
loop_
_entity_poly.entity_id
_entity_poly.type
_entity_poly.pdbx_seq_one_letter_code
_entity_poly.pdbx_strand_id
1 'polypeptide(L)'
;MHDLLPLIAEYGVFAIFANVFLTQAGAPLPAVPTLLVAGALTANGTLPWLDLLPAALTGALLGDGLWYLAGRRHGRRVMALLCRLSLSPDSCVRRTRTQFERWGAPMLLIAKFVPGLSTVSSALLGTTRTPFSTFARYDLLGSALWAAGWMLVGRGAHDSIDPLLTRLDQLGGRAVVLVMLLAAVYVAARWLQRWRFRKMLEMVRISPEELHTLIESGEAPVVIDVRAGSSRMSQPHRIPGAMLYDMSTKDAAVEIDGPDREIVIYCACPNEASAVMLARTLMGRGFKRVRPLHGGIDAWMERGYGVEHVVSVTPATLAAAEAAGG
;
A
#
# COMPACT_ATOMS: atom_id res chain seq x y z
N MET A 1 12.27 40.19 -16.64
CA MET A 1 12.23 38.88 -15.91
C MET A 1 11.59 39.12 -14.53
N HIS A 2 10.41 39.76 -14.52
CA HIS A 2 9.67 40.08 -13.29
C HIS A 2 8.38 39.25 -13.17
N ASP A 3 8.32 38.07 -13.84
CA ASP A 3 7.03 37.44 -14.14
C ASP A 3 6.70 36.20 -13.30
N LEU A 4 7.63 35.68 -12.48
CA LEU A 4 7.36 34.48 -11.66
C LEU A 4 6.55 34.83 -10.38
N LEU A 5 6.86 35.92 -9.70
CA LEU A 5 6.13 36.32 -8.51
C LEU A 5 4.66 36.68 -8.78
N PRO A 6 4.33 37.48 -9.84
CA PRO A 6 2.95 37.67 -10.25
C PRO A 6 2.23 36.37 -10.64
N LEU A 7 2.91 35.48 -11.39
CA LEU A 7 2.37 34.17 -11.72
C LEU A 7 2.09 33.29 -10.49
N ILE A 8 3.00 33.31 -9.51
CA ILE A 8 2.78 32.59 -8.24
C ILE A 8 1.62 33.23 -7.48
N ALA A 9 1.50 34.54 -7.46
CA ALA A 9 0.39 35.24 -6.80
C ALA A 9 -0.94 34.96 -7.49
N GLU A 10 -0.96 34.85 -8.82
CA GLU A 10 -2.17 34.62 -9.61
C GLU A 10 -2.57 33.14 -9.64
N TYR A 11 -1.60 32.25 -9.87
CA TYR A 11 -1.87 30.82 -10.05
C TYR A 11 -1.48 29.94 -8.85
N GLY A 12 -0.86 30.53 -7.81
CA GLY A 12 -0.33 29.75 -6.67
C GLY A 12 -1.39 28.92 -5.94
N VAL A 13 -2.58 29.47 -5.76
CA VAL A 13 -3.72 28.77 -5.14
C VAL A 13 -4.14 27.58 -6.00
N PHE A 14 -4.26 27.78 -7.32
CA PHE A 14 -4.59 26.70 -8.25
C PHE A 14 -3.47 25.66 -8.34
N ALA A 15 -2.22 26.08 -8.34
CA ALA A 15 -1.07 25.17 -8.37
C ALA A 15 -1.03 24.26 -7.14
N ILE A 16 -1.33 24.79 -5.95
CA ILE A 16 -1.42 24.00 -4.71
C ILE A 16 -2.59 23.01 -4.79
N PHE A 17 -3.77 23.49 -5.19
CA PHE A 17 -4.92 22.62 -5.40
C PHE A 17 -4.58 21.48 -6.36
N ALA A 18 -4.08 21.80 -7.54
CA ALA A 18 -3.76 20.82 -8.58
C ALA A 18 -2.66 19.83 -8.15
N ASN A 19 -1.60 20.32 -7.50
CA ASN A 19 -0.52 19.46 -7.00
C ASN A 19 -1.02 18.49 -5.92
N VAL A 20 -1.77 18.99 -4.93
CA VAL A 20 -2.32 18.14 -3.87
C VAL A 20 -3.34 17.16 -4.43
N PHE A 21 -4.24 17.61 -5.31
CA PHE A 21 -5.22 16.75 -5.97
C PHE A 21 -4.53 15.61 -6.75
N LEU A 22 -3.58 15.94 -7.61
CA LEU A 22 -2.87 14.95 -8.42
C LEU A 22 -2.09 13.97 -7.55
N THR A 23 -1.43 14.45 -6.49
CA THR A 23 -0.70 13.60 -5.55
C THR A 23 -1.65 12.62 -4.85
N GLN A 24 -2.79 13.10 -4.35
CA GLN A 24 -3.77 12.24 -3.68
C GLN A 24 -4.53 11.34 -4.66
N ALA A 25 -4.69 11.76 -5.92
CA ALA A 25 -5.19 10.90 -6.98
C ALA A 25 -4.20 9.78 -7.39
N GLY A 26 -2.96 9.81 -6.88
CA GLY A 26 -1.95 8.76 -7.07
C GLY A 26 -0.83 9.12 -8.05
N ALA A 27 -0.75 10.37 -8.52
CA ALA A 27 0.39 10.83 -9.29
C ALA A 27 1.66 10.85 -8.40
N PRO A 28 2.84 10.48 -8.92
CA PRO A 28 4.08 10.47 -8.15
C PRO A 28 4.67 11.88 -8.01
N LEU A 29 3.84 12.84 -7.60
CA LEU A 29 4.26 14.22 -7.38
C LEU A 29 4.54 14.47 -5.89
N PRO A 30 5.58 15.25 -5.55
CA PRO A 30 5.88 15.58 -4.17
C PRO A 30 5.01 16.77 -3.70
N ALA A 31 3.97 16.52 -2.88
CA ALA A 31 3.12 17.59 -2.34
C ALA A 31 3.76 18.31 -1.15
N VAL A 32 4.58 17.63 -0.34
CA VAL A 32 5.20 18.22 0.85
C VAL A 32 6.08 19.44 0.52
N PRO A 33 7.02 19.39 -0.45
CA PRO A 33 7.76 20.59 -0.86
C PRO A 33 6.88 21.74 -1.29
N THR A 34 5.79 21.47 -2.01
CA THR A 34 4.84 22.51 -2.45
C THR A 34 4.15 23.16 -1.25
N LEU A 35 3.74 22.39 -0.24
CA LEU A 35 3.14 22.93 0.99
C LEU A 35 4.15 23.72 1.85
N LEU A 36 5.42 23.30 1.89
CA LEU A 36 6.48 24.06 2.56
C LEU A 36 6.70 25.42 1.91
N VAL A 37 6.81 25.46 0.58
CA VAL A 37 6.94 26.71 -0.18
C VAL A 37 5.69 27.59 0.00
N ALA A 38 4.50 26.99 -0.07
CA ALA A 38 3.24 27.70 0.19
C ALA A 38 3.25 28.35 1.58
N GLY A 39 3.70 27.62 2.60
CA GLY A 39 3.85 28.14 3.96
C GLY A 39 4.82 29.34 4.05
N ALA A 40 5.99 29.24 3.40
CA ALA A 40 6.96 30.33 3.35
C ALA A 40 6.39 31.60 2.69
N LEU A 41 5.67 31.45 1.57
CA LEU A 41 5.02 32.56 0.88
C LEU A 41 3.93 33.25 1.72
N THR A 42 3.32 32.56 2.68
CA THR A 42 2.39 33.19 3.63
C THR A 42 3.09 34.04 4.68
N ALA A 43 4.36 33.74 5.02
CA ALA A 43 5.13 34.55 5.97
C ALA A 43 5.41 35.95 5.41
N ASN A 44 5.69 36.03 4.11
CA ASN A 44 6.00 37.28 3.39
C ASN A 44 4.76 38.02 2.90
N GLY A 45 3.55 37.52 3.24
CA GLY A 45 2.28 38.15 2.83
C GLY A 45 1.98 38.03 1.32
N THR A 46 2.77 37.26 0.56
CA THR A 46 2.59 37.10 -0.90
C THR A 46 1.31 36.34 -1.22
N LEU A 47 0.95 35.37 -0.40
CA LEU A 47 -0.27 34.57 -0.54
C LEU A 47 -0.99 34.47 0.80
N PRO A 48 -2.33 34.66 0.85
CA PRO A 48 -3.08 34.56 2.09
C PRO A 48 -3.29 33.10 2.50
N TRP A 49 -3.08 32.82 3.77
CA TRP A 49 -3.32 31.49 4.36
C TRP A 49 -4.75 30.98 4.12
N LEU A 50 -5.72 31.90 4.16
CA LEU A 50 -7.14 31.61 4.01
C LEU A 50 -7.50 31.04 2.63
N ASP A 51 -6.70 31.28 1.60
CA ASP A 51 -6.94 30.77 0.25
C ASP A 51 -6.18 29.45 0.02
N LEU A 52 -4.96 29.33 0.56
CA LEU A 52 -4.09 28.18 0.32
C LEU A 52 -4.55 26.91 1.05
N LEU A 53 -4.96 27.06 2.31
CA LEU A 53 -5.38 25.89 3.11
C LEU A 53 -6.67 25.26 2.54
N PRO A 54 -7.76 26.02 2.24
CA PRO A 54 -8.94 25.46 1.59
C PRO A 54 -8.64 24.83 0.22
N ALA A 55 -7.74 25.42 -0.57
CA ALA A 55 -7.32 24.86 -1.85
C ALA A 55 -6.64 23.48 -1.66
N ALA A 56 -5.73 23.36 -0.69
CA ALA A 56 -5.10 22.09 -0.36
C ALA A 56 -6.12 21.06 0.15
N LEU A 57 -7.06 21.46 1.02
CA LEU A 57 -8.10 20.59 1.57
C LEU A 57 -9.06 20.08 0.51
N THR A 58 -9.51 20.96 -0.39
CA THR A 58 -10.40 20.57 -1.49
C THR A 58 -9.70 19.65 -2.46
N GLY A 59 -8.44 19.93 -2.80
CA GLY A 59 -7.62 19.05 -3.62
C GLY A 59 -7.46 17.66 -3.00
N ALA A 60 -7.17 17.60 -1.69
CA ALA A 60 -7.03 16.35 -0.96
C ALA A 60 -8.34 15.54 -0.92
N LEU A 61 -9.44 16.19 -0.53
CA LEU A 61 -10.75 15.53 -0.44
C LEU A 61 -11.21 14.98 -1.80
N LEU A 62 -10.99 15.72 -2.88
CA LEU A 62 -11.36 15.26 -4.22
C LEU A 62 -10.49 14.09 -4.66
N GLY A 63 -9.16 14.17 -4.45
CA GLY A 63 -8.23 13.09 -4.79
C GLY A 63 -8.51 11.78 -4.03
N ASP A 64 -8.66 11.86 -2.71
CA ASP A 64 -8.98 10.70 -1.88
C ASP A 64 -10.43 10.24 -2.06
N GLY A 65 -11.34 11.17 -2.35
CA GLY A 65 -12.74 10.88 -2.70
C GLY A 65 -12.86 10.00 -3.94
N LEU A 66 -12.00 10.19 -4.95
CA LEU A 66 -11.95 9.30 -6.11
C LEU A 66 -11.66 7.86 -5.71
N TRP A 67 -10.68 7.64 -4.81
CA TRP A 67 -10.34 6.31 -4.29
C TRP A 67 -11.44 5.71 -3.44
N TYR A 68 -12.08 6.52 -2.58
CA TYR A 68 -13.22 6.09 -1.80
C TYR A 68 -14.39 5.63 -2.71
N LEU A 69 -14.75 6.41 -3.72
CA LEU A 69 -15.82 6.08 -4.67
C LEU A 69 -15.45 4.87 -5.52
N ALA A 70 -14.21 4.79 -5.98
CA ALA A 70 -13.71 3.63 -6.72
C ALA A 70 -13.77 2.36 -5.86
N GLY A 71 -13.34 2.43 -4.58
CA GLY A 71 -13.46 1.34 -3.62
C GLY A 71 -14.90 0.91 -3.41
N ARG A 72 -15.82 1.88 -3.26
CA ARG A 72 -17.25 1.62 -3.05
C ARG A 72 -17.91 0.95 -4.25
N ARG A 73 -17.49 1.32 -5.48
CA ARG A 73 -18.11 0.83 -6.71
C ARG A 73 -17.48 -0.47 -7.23
N HIS A 74 -16.18 -0.64 -7.05
CA HIS A 74 -15.42 -1.74 -7.65
C HIS A 74 -14.67 -2.61 -6.63
N GLY A 75 -14.77 -2.34 -5.34
CA GLY A 75 -14.32 -3.17 -4.22
C GLY A 75 -13.01 -3.94 -4.46
N ARG A 76 -13.13 -5.25 -4.69
CA ARG A 76 -11.97 -6.14 -4.90
C ARG A 76 -11.05 -5.72 -6.05
N ARG A 77 -11.61 -5.19 -7.17
CA ARG A 77 -10.79 -4.80 -8.33
C ARG A 77 -9.87 -3.62 -8.02
N VAL A 78 -10.38 -2.63 -7.26
CA VAL A 78 -9.59 -1.46 -6.85
C VAL A 78 -8.51 -1.87 -5.85
N MET A 79 -8.83 -2.74 -4.89
CA MET A 79 -7.83 -3.26 -3.96
C MET A 79 -6.73 -4.04 -4.69
N ALA A 80 -7.08 -4.88 -5.66
CA ALA A 80 -6.11 -5.58 -6.49
C ALA A 80 -5.23 -4.61 -7.32
N LEU A 81 -5.83 -3.53 -7.86
CA LEU A 81 -5.08 -2.50 -8.58
C LEU A 81 -4.08 -1.76 -7.66
N LEU A 82 -4.52 -1.34 -6.48
CA LEU A 82 -3.66 -0.68 -5.49
C LEU A 82 -2.50 -1.59 -5.05
N CYS A 83 -2.77 -2.89 -4.85
CA CYS A 83 -1.73 -3.87 -4.58
C CYS A 83 -0.73 -3.99 -5.73
N ARG A 84 -1.18 -3.94 -6.98
CA ARG A 84 -0.29 -3.96 -8.17
C ARG A 84 0.53 -2.68 -8.29
N LEU A 85 0.02 -1.55 -7.84
CA LEU A 85 0.70 -0.26 -7.91
C LEU A 85 1.62 0.01 -6.71
N SER A 86 1.42 -0.66 -5.58
CA SER A 86 2.26 -0.51 -4.39
C SER A 86 3.62 -1.17 -4.57
N LEU A 87 4.67 -0.56 -3.99
CA LEU A 87 6.03 -1.13 -3.94
C LEU A 87 6.16 -2.30 -2.96
N SER A 88 5.23 -2.43 -2.01
CA SER A 88 5.18 -3.49 -1.02
C SER A 88 3.74 -3.94 -0.83
N PRO A 89 3.18 -4.67 -1.81
CA PRO A 89 1.74 -4.96 -1.88
C PRO A 89 1.20 -5.65 -0.63
N ASP A 90 1.93 -6.65 -0.12
CA ASP A 90 1.45 -7.51 0.96
C ASP A 90 1.53 -6.86 2.33
N SER A 91 2.63 -6.18 2.63
CA SER A 91 2.83 -5.54 3.94
C SER A 91 1.94 -4.31 4.11
N CYS A 92 1.75 -3.53 3.04
CA CYS A 92 0.96 -2.31 3.10
C CYS A 92 -0.53 -2.61 3.27
N VAL A 93 -1.12 -3.43 2.40
CA VAL A 93 -2.55 -3.74 2.46
C VAL A 93 -2.89 -4.57 3.70
N ARG A 94 -2.06 -5.54 4.07
CA ARG A 94 -2.26 -6.36 5.27
C ARG A 94 -2.19 -5.52 6.55
N ARG A 95 -1.14 -4.70 6.69
CA ARG A 95 -0.96 -3.82 7.85
C ARG A 95 -2.07 -2.77 7.92
N THR A 96 -2.44 -2.20 6.76
CA THR A 96 -3.54 -1.24 6.66
C THR A 96 -4.87 -1.89 7.02
N ARG A 97 -5.14 -3.10 6.53
CA ARG A 97 -6.40 -3.81 6.83
C ARG A 97 -6.52 -4.15 8.32
N THR A 98 -5.47 -4.68 8.94
CA THR A 98 -5.48 -5.01 10.38
C THR A 98 -5.62 -3.75 11.24
N GLN A 99 -4.94 -2.67 10.88
CA GLN A 99 -5.08 -1.38 11.57
C GLN A 99 -6.46 -0.76 11.32
N PHE A 100 -6.97 -0.90 10.10
CA PHE A 100 -8.30 -0.42 9.75
C PHE A 100 -9.42 -1.16 10.50
N GLU A 101 -9.34 -2.49 10.62
CA GLU A 101 -10.28 -3.30 11.40
C GLU A 101 -10.30 -2.87 12.88
N ARG A 102 -9.17 -2.36 13.38
CA ARG A 102 -9.02 -1.89 14.77
C ARG A 102 -9.43 -0.43 14.96
N TRP A 103 -9.10 0.47 14.02
CA TRP A 103 -9.24 1.91 14.18
C TRP A 103 -10.37 2.52 13.33
N GLY A 104 -10.80 1.85 12.28
CA GLY A 104 -11.84 2.34 11.37
C GLY A 104 -11.49 3.67 10.67
N ALA A 105 -12.49 4.55 10.52
CA ALA A 105 -12.34 5.84 9.84
C ALA A 105 -11.30 6.80 10.49
N PRO A 106 -11.08 6.83 11.83
CA PRO A 106 -10.02 7.62 12.46
C PRO A 106 -8.61 7.37 11.91
N MET A 107 -8.36 6.23 11.26
CA MET A 107 -7.08 5.94 10.62
C MET A 107 -6.69 6.98 9.55
N LEU A 108 -7.66 7.64 8.91
CA LEU A 108 -7.39 8.69 7.92
C LEU A 108 -6.61 9.88 8.48
N LEU A 109 -6.73 10.16 9.79
CA LEU A 109 -5.97 11.23 10.45
C LEU A 109 -4.45 11.03 10.33
N ILE A 110 -4.00 9.77 10.41
CA ILE A 110 -2.57 9.41 10.38
C ILE A 110 -2.14 8.99 8.97
N ALA A 111 -3.07 8.51 8.15
CA ALA A 111 -2.77 7.97 6.83
C ALA A 111 -2.06 8.96 5.90
N LYS A 112 -2.34 10.26 6.04
CA LYS A 112 -1.71 11.34 5.24
C LYS A 112 -0.20 11.48 5.47
N PHE A 113 0.28 11.10 6.65
CA PHE A 113 1.71 11.20 7.00
C PHE A 113 2.54 10.02 6.47
N VAL A 114 1.88 8.95 6.03
CA VAL A 114 2.55 7.76 5.50
C VAL A 114 2.31 7.66 3.99
N PRO A 115 3.37 7.74 3.16
CA PRO A 115 3.22 7.71 1.70
C PRO A 115 2.46 6.47 1.20
N GLY A 116 1.41 6.68 0.41
CA GLY A 116 0.59 5.61 -0.16
C GLY A 116 -0.45 5.01 0.79
N LEU A 117 -0.42 5.32 2.09
CA LEU A 117 -1.40 4.83 3.05
C LEU A 117 -2.75 5.53 2.88
N SER A 118 -2.75 6.82 2.50
CA SER A 118 -3.97 7.60 2.27
C SER A 118 -4.84 6.96 1.18
N THR A 119 -4.27 6.71 0.00
CA THR A 119 -5.00 6.11 -1.14
C THR A 119 -5.57 4.73 -0.81
N VAL A 120 -4.78 3.88 -0.10
CA VAL A 120 -5.22 2.55 0.31
C VAL A 120 -6.33 2.64 1.36
N SER A 121 -6.18 3.53 2.36
CA SER A 121 -7.18 3.70 3.42
C SER A 121 -8.49 4.25 2.88
N SER A 122 -8.44 5.23 1.97
CA SER A 122 -9.62 5.81 1.33
C SER A 122 -10.37 4.78 0.48
N ALA A 123 -9.66 3.99 -0.33
CA ALA A 123 -10.25 2.91 -1.10
C ALA A 123 -10.84 1.80 -0.20
N LEU A 124 -10.15 1.44 0.89
CA LEU A 124 -10.61 0.42 1.84
C LEU A 124 -11.88 0.86 2.56
N LEU A 125 -11.95 2.14 3.02
CA LEU A 125 -13.18 2.73 3.57
C LEU A 125 -14.34 2.68 2.58
N GLY A 126 -14.06 2.90 1.29
CA GLY A 126 -15.05 2.76 0.23
C GLY A 126 -15.61 1.33 0.13
N THR A 127 -14.82 0.29 0.40
CA THR A 127 -15.31 -1.12 0.37
C THR A 127 -16.19 -1.46 1.56
N THR A 128 -16.10 -0.71 2.65
CA THR A 128 -16.98 -0.87 3.80
C THR A 128 -18.29 -0.11 3.59
N ARG A 129 -19.27 -0.34 4.46
CA ARG A 129 -20.54 0.42 4.41
C ARG A 129 -20.45 1.80 5.09
N THR A 130 -19.25 2.30 5.34
CA THR A 130 -19.03 3.61 5.96
C THR A 130 -19.67 4.71 5.10
N PRO A 131 -20.47 5.63 5.66
CA PRO A 131 -21.08 6.72 4.91
C PRO A 131 -20.03 7.75 4.47
N PHE A 132 -20.29 8.40 3.32
CA PHE A 132 -19.38 9.41 2.76
C PHE A 132 -19.14 10.58 3.73
N SER A 133 -20.15 10.98 4.50
CA SER A 133 -20.00 12.05 5.50
C SER A 133 -18.96 11.73 6.58
N THR A 134 -18.91 10.47 7.04
CA THR A 134 -17.90 10.02 8.01
C THR A 134 -16.50 10.02 7.36
N PHE A 135 -16.39 9.49 6.13
CA PHE A 135 -15.14 9.54 5.36
C PHE A 135 -14.66 11.00 5.22
N ALA A 136 -15.52 11.90 4.70
CA ALA A 136 -15.15 13.29 4.43
C ALA A 136 -14.71 14.05 5.69
N ARG A 137 -15.36 13.81 6.84
CA ARG A 137 -14.96 14.44 8.12
C ARG A 137 -13.55 14.05 8.53
N TYR A 138 -13.24 12.76 8.55
CA TYR A 138 -11.93 12.29 8.97
C TYR A 138 -10.85 12.60 7.93
N ASP A 139 -11.18 12.57 6.64
CA ASP A 139 -10.27 12.94 5.56
C ASP A 139 -9.94 14.44 5.60
N LEU A 140 -10.93 15.32 5.78
CA LEU A 140 -10.71 16.76 5.92
C LEU A 140 -9.88 17.08 7.16
N LEU A 141 -10.18 16.46 8.32
CA LEU A 141 -9.40 16.67 9.54
C LEU A 141 -7.95 16.18 9.37
N GLY A 142 -7.75 14.99 8.79
CA GLY A 142 -6.41 14.49 8.51
C GLY A 142 -5.64 15.35 7.51
N SER A 143 -6.32 15.81 6.46
CA SER A 143 -5.76 16.73 5.46
C SER A 143 -5.41 18.08 6.08
N ALA A 144 -6.26 18.62 6.96
CA ALA A 144 -6.01 19.88 7.65
C ALA A 144 -4.77 19.79 8.55
N LEU A 145 -4.67 18.73 9.36
CA LEU A 145 -3.48 18.46 10.19
C LEU A 145 -2.21 18.35 9.35
N TRP A 146 -2.29 17.60 8.25
CA TRP A 146 -1.16 17.36 7.37
C TRP A 146 -0.75 18.62 6.60
N ALA A 147 -1.70 19.30 5.91
CA ALA A 147 -1.40 20.47 5.10
C ALA A 147 -1.00 21.66 5.97
N ALA A 148 -1.77 21.95 7.03
CA ALA A 148 -1.43 23.03 7.96
C ALA A 148 -0.10 22.77 8.66
N GLY A 149 0.19 21.53 9.06
CA GLY A 149 1.46 21.18 9.68
C GLY A 149 2.65 21.51 8.76
N TRP A 150 2.65 21.06 7.51
CA TRP A 150 3.72 21.36 6.56
C TRP A 150 3.79 22.84 6.19
N MET A 151 2.65 23.53 6.04
CA MET A 151 2.64 24.96 5.79
C MET A 151 3.17 25.77 6.99
N LEU A 152 2.87 25.35 8.24
CA LEU A 152 3.44 25.98 9.45
C LEU A 152 4.95 25.78 9.54
N VAL A 153 5.44 24.58 9.22
CA VAL A 153 6.89 24.33 9.13
C VAL A 153 7.52 25.22 8.07
N GLY A 154 6.92 25.32 6.88
CA GLY A 154 7.38 26.20 5.81
C GLY A 154 7.39 27.68 6.22
N ARG A 155 6.34 28.11 6.91
CA ARG A 155 6.26 29.48 7.45
C ARG A 155 7.34 29.77 8.49
N GLY A 156 7.62 28.81 9.38
CA GLY A 156 8.70 28.95 10.37
C GLY A 156 10.12 28.88 9.78
N ALA A 157 10.25 28.25 8.62
CA ALA A 157 11.52 28.11 7.90
C ALA A 157 11.69 29.12 6.74
N HIS A 158 10.86 30.17 6.66
CA HIS A 158 10.85 31.10 5.52
C HIS A 158 12.22 31.74 5.29
N ASP A 159 12.95 32.13 6.35
CA ASP A 159 14.30 32.71 6.27
C ASP A 159 15.31 31.80 5.53
N SER A 160 15.08 30.50 5.58
CA SER A 160 15.92 29.50 4.87
C SER A 160 15.42 29.21 3.47
N ILE A 161 14.11 29.32 3.24
CA ILE A 161 13.44 29.03 1.96
C ILE A 161 13.58 30.21 1.00
N ASP A 162 13.45 31.45 1.49
CA ASP A 162 13.51 32.67 0.67
C ASP A 162 14.81 32.83 -0.12
N PRO A 163 16.01 32.61 0.46
CA PRO A 163 17.26 32.65 -0.30
C PRO A 163 17.31 31.59 -1.41
N LEU A 164 16.70 30.42 -1.16
CA LEU A 164 16.59 29.34 -2.15
C LEU A 164 15.68 29.75 -3.30
N LEU A 165 14.49 30.32 -3.01
CA LEU A 165 13.55 30.83 -4.01
C LEU A 165 14.17 31.94 -4.83
N THR A 166 14.88 32.86 -4.19
CA THR A 166 15.58 33.97 -4.87
C THR A 166 16.67 33.45 -5.81
N ARG A 167 17.45 32.44 -5.39
CA ARG A 167 18.45 31.79 -6.28
C ARG A 167 17.79 31.05 -7.44
N LEU A 168 16.66 30.39 -7.23
CA LEU A 168 15.89 29.74 -8.29
C LEU A 168 15.35 30.77 -9.29
N ASP A 169 14.87 31.92 -8.81
CA ASP A 169 14.42 33.03 -9.67
C ASP A 169 15.57 33.61 -10.52
N GLN A 170 16.76 33.80 -9.90
CA GLN A 170 17.97 34.24 -10.61
C GLN A 170 18.42 33.26 -11.70
N LEU A 171 18.21 31.95 -11.49
CA LEU A 171 18.49 30.91 -12.48
C LEU A 171 17.49 30.95 -13.66
N GLY A 172 16.32 31.60 -13.50
CA GLY A 172 15.29 31.75 -14.53
C GLY A 172 14.86 30.40 -15.14
N GLY A 173 14.82 30.35 -16.48
CA GLY A 173 14.43 29.13 -17.20
C GLY A 173 15.28 27.87 -16.88
N ARG A 174 16.53 28.05 -16.42
CA ARG A 174 17.42 26.95 -15.99
C ARG A 174 16.91 26.29 -14.73
N ALA A 175 16.28 27.04 -13.80
CA ALA A 175 15.65 26.47 -12.60
C ALA A 175 14.48 25.57 -12.97
N VAL A 176 13.65 25.98 -13.92
CA VAL A 176 12.53 25.16 -14.43
C VAL A 176 13.06 23.88 -15.03
N VAL A 177 14.10 23.95 -15.86
CA VAL A 177 14.75 22.76 -16.45
C VAL A 177 15.30 21.84 -15.36
N LEU A 178 15.95 22.39 -14.33
CA LEU A 178 16.49 21.60 -13.21
C LEU A 178 15.38 20.90 -12.43
N VAL A 179 14.29 21.60 -12.09
CA VAL A 179 13.13 21.02 -11.40
C VAL A 179 12.47 19.93 -12.24
N MET A 180 12.30 20.17 -13.54
CA MET A 180 11.78 19.16 -14.47
C MET A 180 12.68 17.93 -14.57
N LEU A 181 14.01 18.13 -14.61
CA LEU A 181 14.98 17.04 -14.63
C LEU A 181 14.92 16.22 -13.34
N LEU A 182 14.89 16.87 -12.17
CA LEU A 182 14.77 16.20 -10.89
C LEU A 182 13.44 15.41 -10.78
N ALA A 183 12.34 16.01 -11.24
CA ALA A 183 11.04 15.33 -11.31
C ALA A 183 11.11 14.11 -12.26
N ALA A 184 11.72 14.25 -13.43
CA ALA A 184 11.90 13.15 -14.38
C ALA A 184 12.76 12.02 -13.79
N VAL A 185 13.88 12.35 -13.13
CA VAL A 185 14.75 11.39 -12.45
C VAL A 185 13.98 10.68 -11.32
N TYR A 186 13.21 11.42 -10.53
CA TYR A 186 12.38 10.83 -9.48
C TYR A 186 11.35 9.84 -10.04
N VAL A 187 10.62 10.24 -11.10
CA VAL A 187 9.64 9.37 -11.77
C VAL A 187 10.32 8.15 -12.38
N ALA A 188 11.47 8.35 -13.05
CA ALA A 188 12.25 7.25 -13.64
C ALA A 188 12.76 6.28 -12.57
N ALA A 189 13.29 6.78 -11.45
CA ALA A 189 13.72 5.95 -10.33
C ALA A 189 12.56 5.14 -9.74
N ARG A 190 11.39 5.75 -9.56
CA ARG A 190 10.17 5.08 -9.12
C ARG A 190 9.68 4.03 -10.11
N TRP A 191 9.72 4.35 -11.40
CA TRP A 191 9.35 3.40 -12.45
C TRP A 191 10.32 2.21 -12.49
N LEU A 192 11.64 2.46 -12.40
CA LEU A 192 12.66 1.42 -12.37
C LEU A 192 12.53 0.51 -11.13
N GLN A 193 12.24 1.08 -9.95
CA GLN A 193 11.95 0.29 -8.74
C GLN A 193 10.73 -0.61 -8.95
N ARG A 194 9.65 -0.08 -9.54
CA ARG A 194 8.44 -0.86 -9.86
C ARG A 194 8.71 -1.94 -10.91
N TRP A 195 9.52 -1.64 -11.91
CA TRP A 195 9.89 -2.59 -12.95
C TRP A 195 10.72 -3.74 -12.39
N ARG A 196 11.74 -3.42 -11.58
CA ARG A 196 12.56 -4.41 -10.88
C ARG A 196 11.72 -5.30 -9.97
N PHE A 197 10.80 -4.72 -9.22
CA PHE A 197 9.89 -5.48 -8.35
C PHE A 197 8.98 -6.41 -9.15
N ARG A 198 8.39 -5.94 -10.26
CA ARG A 198 7.59 -6.80 -11.15
C ARG A 198 8.41 -7.95 -11.71
N LYS A 199 9.60 -7.67 -12.21
CA LYS A 199 10.50 -8.70 -12.73
C LYS A 199 10.92 -9.70 -11.64
N MET A 200 11.01 -9.24 -10.39
CA MET A 200 11.23 -10.14 -9.25
C MET A 200 10.04 -11.08 -8.99
N LEU A 201 8.83 -10.68 -9.33
CA LEU A 201 7.62 -11.51 -9.17
C LEU A 201 7.38 -12.48 -10.34
N GLU A 202 8.18 -12.39 -11.43
CA GLU A 202 8.12 -13.34 -12.54
C GLU A 202 8.73 -14.68 -12.10
N MET A 203 7.86 -15.62 -11.78
CA MET A 203 8.21 -17.03 -11.49
C MET A 203 7.22 -17.95 -12.19
N VAL A 204 7.67 -19.15 -12.50
CA VAL A 204 6.78 -20.23 -12.97
C VAL A 204 5.81 -20.58 -11.84
N ARG A 205 4.53 -20.46 -12.11
CA ARG A 205 3.45 -20.75 -11.17
C ARG A 205 2.84 -22.12 -11.48
N ILE A 206 2.36 -22.78 -10.45
CA ILE A 206 1.54 -23.99 -10.60
C ILE A 206 0.06 -23.61 -10.65
N SER A 207 -0.71 -24.22 -11.52
CA SER A 207 -2.17 -24.03 -11.54
C SER A 207 -2.84 -24.84 -10.44
N PRO A 208 -4.05 -24.46 -9.98
CA PRO A 208 -4.81 -25.26 -9.02
C PRO A 208 -5.14 -26.66 -9.54
N GLU A 209 -5.39 -26.81 -10.83
CA GLU A 209 -5.65 -28.09 -11.48
C GLU A 209 -4.42 -29.02 -11.41
N GLU A 210 -3.24 -28.48 -11.75
CA GLU A 210 -1.99 -29.22 -11.69
C GLU A 210 -1.66 -29.63 -10.25
N LEU A 211 -1.84 -28.74 -9.26
CA LEU A 211 -1.66 -29.09 -7.86
C LEU A 211 -2.62 -30.19 -7.40
N HIS A 212 -3.90 -30.11 -7.81
CA HIS A 212 -4.90 -31.12 -7.48
C HIS A 212 -4.49 -32.47 -8.02
N THR A 213 -4.05 -32.54 -9.28
CA THR A 213 -3.55 -33.78 -9.91
C THR A 213 -2.33 -34.33 -9.17
N LEU A 214 -1.39 -33.50 -8.75
CA LEU A 214 -0.21 -33.94 -7.95
C LEU A 214 -0.61 -34.52 -6.59
N ILE A 215 -1.62 -33.96 -5.94
CA ILE A 215 -2.12 -34.49 -4.67
C ILE A 215 -2.83 -35.84 -4.90
N GLU A 216 -3.66 -35.96 -5.94
CA GLU A 216 -4.38 -37.20 -6.26
C GLU A 216 -3.48 -38.32 -6.76
N SER A 217 -2.41 -38.00 -7.49
CA SER A 217 -1.43 -38.97 -7.97
C SER A 217 -0.54 -39.55 -6.88
N GLY A 218 -0.62 -39.04 -5.64
CA GLY A 218 0.20 -39.51 -4.52
C GLY A 218 1.63 -38.97 -4.51
N GLU A 219 1.97 -38.00 -5.37
CA GLU A 219 3.30 -37.35 -5.38
C GLU A 219 3.56 -36.51 -4.12
N ALA A 220 2.54 -36.29 -3.29
CA ALA A 220 2.56 -35.57 -2.00
C ALA A 220 3.46 -34.33 -1.98
N PRO A 221 3.13 -33.25 -2.77
CA PRO A 221 3.90 -32.04 -2.74
C PRO A 221 3.81 -31.39 -1.35
N VAL A 222 4.87 -30.69 -0.92
CA VAL A 222 4.82 -29.90 0.32
C VAL A 222 4.04 -28.62 0.03
N VAL A 223 2.84 -28.50 0.60
CA VAL A 223 2.01 -27.31 0.43
C VAL A 223 2.19 -26.38 1.63
N ILE A 224 2.51 -25.10 1.39
CA ILE A 224 2.79 -24.11 2.43
C ILE A 224 1.80 -22.94 2.37
N ASP A 225 1.11 -22.69 3.47
CA ASP A 225 0.21 -21.55 3.67
C ASP A 225 0.95 -20.39 4.31
N VAL A 226 1.23 -19.33 3.53
CA VAL A 226 1.88 -18.11 4.01
C VAL A 226 0.91 -16.96 4.27
N ARG A 227 -0.38 -17.25 4.36
CA ARG A 227 -1.38 -16.24 4.71
C ARG A 227 -1.13 -15.68 6.11
N ALA A 228 -1.45 -14.39 6.29
CA ALA A 228 -1.43 -13.81 7.63
C ALA A 228 -2.46 -14.44 8.56
N GLY A 229 -2.22 -14.39 9.86
CA GLY A 229 -3.15 -14.87 10.88
C GLY A 229 -4.55 -14.26 10.74
N SER A 230 -4.65 -12.95 10.50
CA SER A 230 -5.94 -12.27 10.24
C SER A 230 -6.66 -12.78 9.00
N SER A 231 -5.91 -13.10 7.93
CA SER A 231 -6.48 -13.66 6.70
C SER A 231 -6.98 -15.09 6.93
N ARG A 232 -6.26 -15.87 7.72
CA ARG A 232 -6.67 -17.23 8.13
C ARG A 232 -7.90 -17.20 9.03
N MET A 233 -8.02 -16.23 9.95
CA MET A 233 -9.22 -16.07 10.78
C MET A 233 -10.44 -15.67 9.97
N SER A 234 -10.28 -14.83 8.95
CA SER A 234 -11.39 -14.43 8.07
C SER A 234 -11.81 -15.52 7.06
N GLN A 235 -10.89 -16.42 6.74
CA GLN A 235 -11.11 -17.58 5.87
C GLN A 235 -10.48 -18.81 6.52
N PRO A 236 -11.19 -19.52 7.42
CA PRO A 236 -10.64 -20.64 8.19
C PRO A 236 -10.48 -21.95 7.38
N HIS A 237 -10.39 -21.85 6.07
CA HIS A 237 -10.18 -22.97 5.15
C HIS A 237 -8.73 -22.98 4.68
N ARG A 238 -8.14 -24.17 4.55
CA ARG A 238 -6.79 -24.37 3.95
C ARG A 238 -6.82 -25.50 2.92
N ILE A 239 -5.83 -25.53 2.04
CA ILE A 239 -5.61 -26.67 1.16
C ILE A 239 -5.23 -27.90 2.02
N PRO A 240 -5.78 -29.10 1.76
CA PRO A 240 -5.50 -30.28 2.55
C PRO A 240 -3.99 -30.55 2.71
N GLY A 241 -3.58 -30.88 3.93
CA GLY A 241 -2.17 -31.14 4.25
C GLY A 241 -1.25 -29.91 4.23
N ALA A 242 -1.76 -28.70 4.05
CA ALA A 242 -0.93 -27.50 4.01
C ALA A 242 -0.29 -27.18 5.36
N MET A 243 1.02 -26.94 5.35
CA MET A 243 1.79 -26.49 6.51
C MET A 243 1.63 -24.97 6.68
N LEU A 244 1.44 -24.50 7.91
CA LEU A 244 1.34 -23.09 8.20
C LEU A 244 2.74 -22.48 8.36
N TYR A 245 3.00 -21.38 7.64
CA TYR A 245 4.24 -20.65 7.76
C TYR A 245 3.94 -19.17 8.09
N ASP A 246 4.54 -18.66 9.18
CA ASP A 246 4.44 -17.25 9.54
C ASP A 246 5.68 -16.49 9.08
N MET A 247 5.50 -15.62 8.08
CA MET A 247 6.57 -14.78 7.55
C MET A 247 7.06 -13.70 8.54
N SER A 248 6.41 -13.52 9.69
CA SER A 248 6.84 -12.57 10.72
C SER A 248 7.95 -13.14 11.62
N THR A 249 8.04 -14.46 11.74
CA THR A 249 9.10 -15.16 12.48
C THR A 249 10.28 -15.41 11.55
N LYS A 250 11.39 -14.68 11.76
CA LYS A 250 12.59 -14.76 10.93
C LYS A 250 13.27 -16.15 10.93
N ASP A 251 13.01 -16.97 11.93
CA ASP A 251 13.70 -18.25 12.19
C ASP A 251 12.77 -19.47 12.08
N ALA A 252 11.58 -19.35 11.49
CA ALA A 252 10.76 -20.52 11.22
C ALA A 252 11.45 -21.37 10.14
N ALA A 253 12.31 -22.28 10.59
CA ALA A 253 12.89 -23.31 9.73
C ALA A 253 11.73 -24.18 9.25
N VAL A 254 11.42 -24.13 7.96
CA VAL A 254 10.58 -25.16 7.36
C VAL A 254 11.49 -26.36 7.20
N GLU A 255 11.32 -27.36 8.05
CA GLU A 255 11.97 -28.66 7.88
C GLU A 255 11.31 -29.36 6.70
N ILE A 256 11.98 -29.32 5.56
CA ILE A 256 11.56 -29.99 4.32
C ILE A 256 12.65 -30.99 3.97
N ASP A 257 12.26 -32.23 3.90
CA ASP A 257 13.17 -33.34 3.54
C ASP A 257 13.50 -33.27 2.04
N GLY A 258 14.77 -33.02 1.75
CA GLY A 258 15.36 -33.10 0.41
C GLY A 258 15.17 -31.86 -0.47
N PRO A 259 16.23 -31.47 -1.22
CA PRO A 259 16.22 -30.24 -2.04
C PRO A 259 15.41 -30.37 -3.35
N ASP A 260 15.09 -31.59 -3.78
CA ASP A 260 14.40 -31.86 -5.04
C ASP A 260 12.89 -32.09 -4.87
N ARG A 261 12.37 -31.93 -3.63
CA ARG A 261 10.96 -32.07 -3.35
C ARG A 261 10.13 -30.92 -3.97
N GLU A 262 8.96 -31.25 -4.49
CA GLU A 262 8.02 -30.26 -5.01
C GLU A 262 7.40 -29.48 -3.86
N ILE A 263 7.60 -28.15 -3.87
CA ILE A 263 7.09 -27.24 -2.85
C ILE A 263 6.13 -26.27 -3.52
N VAL A 264 4.89 -26.24 -3.06
CA VAL A 264 3.87 -25.33 -3.54
C VAL A 264 3.52 -24.36 -2.43
N ILE A 265 3.61 -23.07 -2.70
CA ILE A 265 3.36 -22.01 -1.72
C ILE A 265 2.15 -21.21 -2.14
N TYR A 266 1.21 -21.00 -1.23
CA TYR A 266 0.06 -20.16 -1.52
C TYR A 266 -0.21 -19.07 -0.47
N CYS A 267 -0.84 -17.99 -0.93
CA CYS A 267 -1.32 -16.90 -0.08
C CYS A 267 -2.72 -16.46 -0.55
N ALA A 268 -3.29 -15.48 0.13
CA ALA A 268 -4.54 -14.82 -0.29
C ALA A 268 -4.27 -13.41 -0.84
N CYS A 269 -3.05 -13.15 -1.30
CA CYS A 269 -2.63 -11.83 -1.78
C CYS A 269 -2.78 -11.72 -3.29
N PRO A 270 -3.20 -10.59 -3.83
CA PRO A 270 -3.15 -10.32 -5.25
C PRO A 270 -1.70 -10.44 -5.77
N ASN A 271 -1.51 -11.18 -6.88
CA ASN A 271 -0.21 -11.51 -7.51
C ASN A 271 0.70 -12.44 -6.70
N GLU A 272 0.19 -13.14 -5.70
CA GLU A 272 0.89 -14.15 -4.89
C GLU A 272 2.25 -13.66 -4.33
N ALA A 273 2.37 -12.36 -4.01
CA ALA A 273 3.66 -11.76 -3.70
C ALA A 273 4.32 -12.38 -2.46
N SER A 274 3.57 -12.69 -1.38
CA SER A 274 4.11 -13.39 -0.21
C SER A 274 4.60 -14.79 -0.57
N ALA A 275 3.86 -15.51 -1.41
CA ALA A 275 4.25 -16.84 -1.86
C ALA A 275 5.53 -16.80 -2.71
N VAL A 276 5.63 -15.82 -3.64
CA VAL A 276 6.83 -15.59 -4.46
C VAL A 276 8.05 -15.22 -3.60
N MET A 277 7.88 -14.38 -2.58
CA MET A 277 8.97 -14.01 -1.69
C MET A 277 9.53 -15.20 -0.92
N LEU A 278 8.67 -16.04 -0.34
CA LEU A 278 9.12 -17.25 0.34
C LEU A 278 9.72 -18.23 -0.66
N ALA A 279 9.12 -18.42 -1.85
CA ALA A 279 9.65 -19.28 -2.90
C ALA A 279 11.10 -18.91 -3.25
N ARG A 280 11.41 -17.64 -3.45
CA ARG A 280 12.78 -17.17 -3.72
C ARG A 280 13.72 -17.41 -2.55
N THR A 281 13.24 -17.24 -1.32
CA THR A 281 14.04 -17.52 -0.12
C THR A 281 14.41 -19.00 -0.06
N LEU A 282 13.46 -19.89 -0.32
CA LEU A 282 13.70 -21.34 -0.35
C LEU A 282 14.62 -21.74 -1.51
N MET A 283 14.44 -21.17 -2.70
CA MET A 283 15.36 -21.39 -3.83
C MET A 283 16.78 -20.92 -3.50
N GLY A 284 16.93 -19.80 -2.80
CA GLY A 284 18.22 -19.33 -2.30
C GLY A 284 18.86 -20.24 -1.24
N ARG A 285 18.05 -21.09 -0.56
CA ARG A 285 18.50 -22.13 0.36
C ARG A 285 18.81 -23.48 -0.33
N GLY A 286 18.65 -23.54 -1.66
CA GLY A 286 18.99 -24.73 -2.45
C GLY A 286 17.83 -25.60 -2.89
N PHE A 287 16.58 -25.27 -2.56
CA PHE A 287 15.41 -25.99 -3.07
C PHE A 287 15.19 -25.67 -4.56
N LYS A 288 15.02 -26.69 -5.40
CA LYS A 288 14.97 -26.55 -6.86
C LYS A 288 13.56 -26.43 -7.43
N ARG A 289 12.59 -27.07 -6.79
CA ARG A 289 11.21 -27.20 -7.29
C ARG A 289 10.23 -26.45 -6.37
N VAL A 290 10.29 -25.11 -6.42
CA VAL A 290 9.44 -24.25 -5.59
C VAL A 290 8.58 -23.41 -6.50
N ARG A 291 7.25 -23.55 -6.41
CA ARG A 291 6.29 -22.85 -7.28
C ARG A 291 5.16 -22.20 -6.48
N PRO A 292 4.87 -20.92 -6.70
CA PRO A 292 3.68 -20.26 -6.16
C PRO A 292 2.40 -20.79 -6.83
N LEU A 293 1.33 -20.98 -6.05
CA LEU A 293 0.02 -21.36 -6.55
C LEU A 293 -0.68 -20.17 -7.20
N HIS A 294 -1.01 -20.29 -8.48
CA HIS A 294 -1.70 -19.24 -9.23
C HIS A 294 -3.10 -18.95 -8.65
N GLY A 295 -3.36 -17.68 -8.32
CA GLY A 295 -4.61 -17.24 -7.69
C GLY A 295 -4.78 -17.66 -6.23
N GLY A 296 -3.78 -18.36 -5.64
CA GLY A 296 -3.76 -18.75 -4.23
C GLY A 296 -4.96 -19.62 -3.82
N ILE A 297 -5.37 -19.50 -2.55
CA ILE A 297 -6.49 -20.28 -2.01
C ILE A 297 -7.84 -19.90 -2.64
N ASP A 298 -8.01 -18.66 -3.08
CA ASP A 298 -9.27 -18.22 -3.70
C ASP A 298 -9.51 -18.99 -5.02
N ALA A 299 -8.48 -19.11 -5.86
CA ALA A 299 -8.56 -19.87 -7.10
C ALA A 299 -8.77 -21.39 -6.89
N TRP A 300 -8.22 -21.95 -5.80
CA TRP A 300 -8.46 -23.34 -5.39
C TRP A 300 -9.93 -23.58 -5.05
N MET A 301 -10.50 -22.68 -4.22
CA MET A 301 -11.90 -22.77 -3.79
C MET A 301 -12.90 -22.47 -4.93
N GLU A 302 -12.57 -21.53 -5.84
CA GLU A 302 -13.41 -21.23 -7.01
C GLU A 302 -13.60 -22.44 -7.93
N ARG A 303 -12.65 -23.39 -7.92
CA ARG A 303 -12.74 -24.65 -8.67
C ARG A 303 -13.48 -25.77 -7.92
N GLY A 304 -13.90 -25.52 -6.68
CA GLY A 304 -14.63 -26.47 -5.86
C GLY A 304 -13.79 -27.59 -5.27
N TYR A 305 -12.45 -27.44 -5.26
CA TYR A 305 -11.57 -28.46 -4.65
C TYR A 305 -11.72 -28.47 -3.13
N GLY A 306 -11.52 -29.66 -2.54
CA GLY A 306 -11.61 -29.90 -1.10
C GLY A 306 -10.73 -28.97 -0.28
N VAL A 307 -11.23 -28.52 0.86
CA VAL A 307 -10.51 -27.70 1.82
C VAL A 307 -10.67 -28.28 3.22
N GLU A 308 -9.63 -28.11 4.04
CA GLU A 308 -9.68 -28.41 5.47
C GLU A 308 -10.09 -27.18 6.27
N HIS A 309 -10.93 -27.39 7.29
CA HIS A 309 -11.23 -26.35 8.27
C HIS A 309 -10.09 -26.26 9.28
N VAL A 310 -9.48 -25.10 9.41
CA VAL A 310 -8.53 -24.81 10.50
C VAL A 310 -9.34 -24.46 11.74
N VAL A 311 -9.54 -25.44 12.63
CA VAL A 311 -10.07 -25.15 13.96
C VAL A 311 -8.99 -24.33 14.69
N SER A 312 -9.26 -23.05 14.93
CA SER A 312 -8.39 -22.23 15.77
C SER A 312 -8.48 -22.79 17.21
N VAL A 313 -7.45 -23.50 17.60
CA VAL A 313 -7.29 -23.90 19.00
C VAL A 313 -6.99 -22.61 19.78
N THR A 314 -8.01 -22.05 20.38
CA THR A 314 -7.87 -20.90 21.30
C THR A 314 -7.19 -21.43 22.57
N PRO A 315 -6.35 -20.61 23.26
CA PRO A 315 -5.76 -21.04 24.55
C PRO A 315 -6.77 -21.57 25.57
N ALA A 316 -8.02 -21.10 25.47
CA ALA A 316 -9.13 -21.59 26.29
C ALA A 316 -9.55 -23.04 25.98
N THR A 317 -9.39 -23.52 24.74
CA THR A 317 -9.68 -24.91 24.36
C THR A 317 -8.56 -25.86 24.76
N LEU A 318 -7.31 -25.40 24.83
CA LEU A 318 -6.21 -26.20 25.41
C LEU A 318 -6.40 -26.39 26.92
N ALA A 319 -6.75 -25.34 27.66
CA ALA A 319 -7.02 -25.42 29.07
C ALA A 319 -8.25 -26.33 29.39
N ALA A 320 -9.27 -26.36 28.53
CA ALA A 320 -10.42 -27.23 28.67
C ALA A 320 -10.13 -28.71 28.36
N ALA A 321 -9.20 -28.97 27.42
CA ALA A 321 -8.76 -30.32 27.06
C ALA A 321 -7.84 -30.92 28.15
N GLU A 322 -6.98 -30.12 28.78
CA GLU A 322 -6.15 -30.52 29.90
C GLU A 322 -6.99 -30.76 31.17
N ALA A 323 -8.09 -30.01 31.37
CA ALA A 323 -9.01 -30.22 32.51
C ALA A 323 -9.95 -31.43 32.35
N ALA A 324 -10.12 -31.96 31.12
CA ALA A 324 -11.00 -33.12 30.86
C ALA A 324 -10.23 -34.45 30.76
N GLY A 325 -8.89 -34.43 30.85
CA GLY A 325 -8.01 -35.61 30.78
C GLY A 325 -7.27 -35.96 32.08
N GLY A 326 -7.67 -35.31 33.22
CA GLY A 326 -7.11 -35.56 34.54
C GLY A 326 -8.07 -36.34 35.48
#